data_31e1481c30266556e142aa0c49a29dad
#
_entry.id   31e1481c30266556e142aa0c49a29dad
#
_cell.length_a   1.000
_cell.length_b   1.000
_cell.length_c   1.000
_cell.angle_alpha   90.00
_cell.angle_beta   90.00
_cell.angle_gamma   90.00
#
_symmetry.space_group_name_H-M   'P 1'
#
loop_
_entity.id
_entity.type
_entity.pdbx_description
1 polymer ?
#
loop_
_entity_poly.entity_id
_entity_poly.type
_entity_poly.pdbx_seq_one_letter_code
_entity_poly.pdbx_strand_id
1 'polypeptide(L)'
;MDRSTDLQVGISTPWDLPSLSPTEQRRRLAAVADAGIDHVFTADHVSFHDGTGIDGLVRLAALSGLEPRLDLYLGVYLLALRHPMVAARQIATLAELAPGRLTVGIGVGGEDRHEFEVCGVDPGTRGRRTNAALALIRDLLDGETVAGDGEFYDFDEGRILPTPKPAVPLIVGGRSKAALERAGRYGDGWLAAWCSPRRFAEGIEIVESIGADRAPDWRHGLQLWIGVGTDVDDGRAQVSRRMAEFYKLDFEAF
;
A
#
# COMPACT_ATOMS: atom_id res chain seq x y z
N MET A 1 -18.26 -18.59 -2.17
CA MET A 1 -17.65 -18.66 -0.83
C MET A 1 -17.46 -17.23 -0.40
N ASP A 2 -18.10 -16.83 0.67
CA ASP A 2 -17.97 -15.46 1.21
C ASP A 2 -16.59 -15.35 1.87
N ARG A 3 -15.69 -14.58 1.26
CA ARG A 3 -14.31 -14.38 1.74
C ARG A 3 -14.20 -13.29 2.83
N SER A 4 -15.32 -12.73 3.26
CA SER A 4 -15.32 -11.50 4.09
C SER A 4 -14.92 -11.70 5.54
N THR A 5 -14.81 -12.95 6.03
CA THR A 5 -14.52 -13.25 7.44
C THR A 5 -13.21 -14.01 7.68
N ASP A 6 -12.51 -14.45 6.63
CA ASP A 6 -11.28 -15.22 6.77
C ASP A 6 -10.04 -14.31 6.76
N LEU A 7 -9.09 -14.62 7.64
CA LEU A 7 -7.78 -13.95 7.66
C LEU A 7 -7.06 -14.20 6.34
N GLN A 8 -6.71 -13.12 5.63
CA GLN A 8 -5.88 -13.19 4.44
C GLN A 8 -4.41 -13.02 4.79
N VAL A 9 -3.57 -13.88 4.24
CA VAL A 9 -2.12 -13.86 4.45
C VAL A 9 -1.41 -13.50 3.16
N GLY A 10 -0.55 -12.50 3.21
CA GLY A 10 0.27 -12.10 2.08
C GLY A 10 1.76 -12.11 2.37
N ILE A 11 2.56 -12.20 1.32
CA ILE A 11 4.02 -12.09 1.43
C ILE A 11 4.57 -11.02 0.48
N SER A 12 5.71 -10.43 0.87
CA SER A 12 6.45 -9.54 -0.02
C SER A 12 6.98 -10.29 -1.24
N THR A 13 6.87 -9.68 -2.41
CA THR A 13 7.54 -10.21 -3.59
C THR A 13 9.06 -10.21 -3.40
N PRO A 14 9.76 -11.31 -3.75
CA PRO A 14 11.23 -11.33 -3.70
C PRO A 14 11.84 -10.21 -4.56
N TRP A 15 12.88 -9.58 -4.05
CA TRP A 15 13.57 -8.48 -4.76
C TRP A 15 14.19 -8.93 -6.09
N ASP A 16 14.68 -10.17 -6.13
CA ASP A 16 15.29 -10.77 -7.31
C ASP A 16 14.28 -11.26 -8.36
N LEU A 17 12.99 -11.29 -8.03
CA LEU A 17 11.95 -11.80 -8.92
C LEU A 17 11.99 -11.18 -10.33
N PRO A 18 12.20 -9.85 -10.52
CA PRO A 18 12.25 -9.27 -11.87
C PRO A 18 13.44 -9.70 -12.72
N SER A 19 14.54 -10.14 -12.08
CA SER A 19 15.73 -10.60 -12.78
C SER A 19 15.62 -12.03 -13.33
N LEU A 20 14.58 -12.74 -12.91
CA LEU A 20 14.32 -14.11 -13.34
C LEU A 20 13.61 -14.15 -14.70
N SER A 21 13.72 -15.28 -15.40
CA SER A 21 12.93 -15.50 -16.61
C SER A 21 11.42 -15.52 -16.29
N PRO A 22 10.54 -15.14 -17.25
CA PRO A 22 9.09 -15.19 -17.03
C PRO A 22 8.57 -16.56 -16.58
N THR A 23 9.16 -17.64 -17.05
CA THR A 23 8.83 -19.01 -16.63
C THR A 23 9.16 -19.23 -15.16
N GLU A 24 10.33 -18.81 -14.72
CA GLU A 24 10.76 -18.94 -13.32
C GLU A 24 9.94 -18.05 -12.39
N GLN A 25 9.59 -16.83 -12.82
CA GLN A 25 8.70 -15.94 -12.07
C GLN A 25 7.33 -16.63 -11.82
N ARG A 26 6.72 -17.18 -12.89
CA ARG A 26 5.46 -17.94 -12.76
C ARG A 26 5.60 -19.13 -11.81
N ARG A 27 6.67 -19.90 -11.94
CA ARG A 27 6.91 -21.06 -11.07
C ARG A 27 6.99 -20.67 -9.60
N ARG A 28 7.71 -19.60 -9.28
CA ARG A 28 7.81 -19.10 -7.88
C ARG A 28 6.49 -18.59 -7.35
N LEU A 29 5.75 -17.82 -8.14
CA LEU A 29 4.45 -17.29 -7.72
C LEU A 29 3.41 -18.41 -7.58
N ALA A 30 3.43 -19.41 -8.46
CA ALA A 30 2.58 -20.60 -8.31
C ALA A 30 2.87 -21.33 -7.00
N ALA A 31 4.14 -21.51 -6.63
CA ALA A 31 4.51 -22.11 -5.35
C ALA A 31 4.00 -21.31 -4.14
N VAL A 32 3.96 -19.98 -4.24
CA VAL A 32 3.36 -19.11 -3.22
C VAL A 32 1.85 -19.40 -3.09
N ALA A 33 1.13 -19.45 -4.21
CA ALA A 33 -0.30 -19.75 -4.22
C ALA A 33 -0.60 -21.18 -3.73
N ASP A 34 0.24 -22.17 -4.12
CA ASP A 34 0.12 -23.56 -3.69
C ASP A 34 0.35 -23.73 -2.19
N ALA A 35 1.13 -22.84 -1.57
CA ALA A 35 1.32 -22.79 -0.12
C ALA A 35 0.14 -22.18 0.65
N GLY A 36 -0.92 -21.73 -0.03
CA GLY A 36 -2.12 -21.15 0.59
C GLY A 36 -1.98 -19.66 0.92
N ILE A 37 -1.01 -18.96 0.32
CA ILE A 37 -0.89 -17.51 0.44
C ILE A 37 -1.93 -16.83 -0.46
N ASP A 38 -2.64 -15.85 0.07
CA ASP A 38 -3.75 -15.17 -0.63
C ASP A 38 -3.26 -14.05 -1.55
N HIS A 39 -2.24 -13.29 -1.13
CA HIS A 39 -1.75 -12.16 -1.92
C HIS A 39 -0.24 -11.96 -1.86
N VAL A 40 0.28 -11.31 -2.88
CA VAL A 40 1.64 -10.77 -2.87
C VAL A 40 1.57 -9.25 -2.73
N PHE A 41 2.53 -8.68 -1.97
CA PHE A 41 2.62 -7.24 -1.87
C PHE A 41 3.97 -6.71 -2.33
N THR A 42 3.97 -5.45 -2.74
CA THR A 42 5.17 -4.68 -3.07
C THR A 42 5.12 -3.31 -2.42
N ALA A 43 6.29 -2.76 -2.08
CA ALA A 43 6.44 -1.37 -1.66
C ALA A 43 6.42 -0.43 -2.88
N ASP A 44 6.43 0.86 -2.62
CA ASP A 44 6.56 1.92 -3.62
C ASP A 44 7.57 2.95 -3.13
N HIS A 45 8.63 3.18 -3.92
CA HIS A 45 9.63 4.21 -3.70
C HIS A 45 10.14 4.74 -5.03
N VAL A 46 10.37 6.06 -5.10
CA VAL A 46 10.92 6.73 -6.28
C VAL A 46 12.44 6.77 -6.22
N SER A 47 13.00 7.22 -5.09
CA SER A 47 14.45 7.38 -4.88
C SER A 47 14.76 7.30 -3.39
N PHE A 48 14.70 6.08 -2.84
CA PHE A 48 14.87 5.86 -1.41
C PHE A 48 16.35 5.75 -1.04
N HIS A 49 16.79 6.52 -0.04
CA HIS A 49 18.17 6.62 0.46
C HIS A 49 19.22 6.85 -0.65
N ASP A 50 19.79 5.80 -1.18
CA ASP A 50 20.84 5.79 -2.20
C ASP A 50 20.33 5.75 -3.65
N GLY A 51 19.04 6.07 -3.85
CA GLY A 51 18.39 6.04 -5.16
C GLY A 51 17.72 4.72 -5.48
N THR A 52 17.68 3.78 -4.53
CA THR A 52 16.92 2.53 -4.69
C THR A 52 15.43 2.81 -4.71
N GLY A 53 14.70 2.15 -5.59
CA GLY A 53 13.25 2.33 -5.67
C GLY A 53 12.56 1.26 -6.52
N ILE A 54 11.25 1.32 -6.47
CA ILE A 54 10.37 0.51 -7.30
C ILE A 54 9.04 1.24 -7.43
N ASP A 55 8.55 1.46 -8.63
CA ASP A 55 7.17 1.91 -8.82
C ASP A 55 6.22 0.74 -8.57
N GLY A 56 5.47 0.86 -7.49
CA GLY A 56 4.64 -0.24 -7.01
C GLY A 56 3.49 -0.59 -7.95
N LEU A 57 2.85 0.39 -8.62
CA LEU A 57 1.78 0.12 -9.58
C LEU A 57 2.31 -0.56 -10.85
N VAL A 58 3.45 -0.10 -11.37
CA VAL A 58 4.11 -0.74 -12.52
C VAL A 58 4.52 -2.17 -12.18
N ARG A 59 5.06 -2.38 -10.97
CA ARG A 59 5.41 -3.72 -10.49
C ARG A 59 4.21 -4.65 -10.42
N LEU A 60 3.11 -4.20 -9.81
CA LEU A 60 1.89 -5.00 -9.70
C LEU A 60 1.26 -5.27 -11.08
N ALA A 61 1.33 -4.32 -12.02
CA ALA A 61 0.89 -4.55 -13.40
C ALA A 61 1.69 -5.68 -14.06
N ALA A 62 3.02 -5.71 -13.86
CA ALA A 62 3.83 -6.82 -14.36
C ALA A 62 3.46 -8.17 -13.72
N LEU A 63 3.08 -8.19 -12.46
CA LEU A 63 2.71 -9.41 -11.72
C LEU A 63 1.28 -9.90 -12.04
N SER A 64 0.38 -9.01 -12.47
CA SER A 64 -1.06 -9.28 -12.62
C SER A 64 -1.39 -10.48 -13.53
N GLY A 65 -0.57 -10.71 -14.55
CA GLY A 65 -0.72 -11.80 -15.51
C GLY A 65 0.14 -13.04 -15.24
N LEU A 66 0.93 -13.07 -14.17
CA LEU A 66 1.86 -14.17 -13.90
C LEU A 66 1.22 -15.30 -13.09
N GLU A 67 0.41 -14.97 -12.07
CA GLU A 67 -0.31 -15.94 -11.24
C GLU A 67 -1.69 -15.38 -10.86
N PRO A 68 -2.77 -15.80 -11.53
CA PRO A 68 -4.10 -15.20 -11.32
C PRO A 68 -4.78 -15.60 -10.00
N ARG A 69 -4.26 -16.57 -9.28
CA ARG A 69 -4.79 -16.99 -7.97
C ARG A 69 -4.38 -16.04 -6.83
N LEU A 70 -3.30 -15.26 -7.03
CA LEU A 70 -2.81 -14.33 -6.03
C LEU A 70 -3.43 -12.95 -6.22
N ASP A 71 -3.93 -12.38 -5.14
CA ASP A 71 -4.31 -10.98 -5.10
C ASP A 71 -3.06 -10.08 -5.06
N LEU A 72 -3.23 -8.83 -5.40
CA LEU A 72 -2.17 -7.84 -5.56
C LEU A 72 -2.35 -6.74 -4.51
N TYR A 73 -1.35 -6.54 -3.67
CA TYR A 73 -1.40 -5.53 -2.62
C TYR A 73 -0.25 -4.52 -2.75
N LEU A 74 -0.57 -3.25 -2.81
CA LEU A 74 0.41 -2.17 -2.77
C LEU A 74 0.59 -1.68 -1.33
N GLY A 75 1.73 -1.95 -0.74
CA GLY A 75 1.94 -1.64 0.67
C GLY A 75 3.26 -0.90 0.95
N VAL A 76 3.26 0.42 0.83
CA VAL A 76 2.17 1.36 0.52
C VAL A 76 2.57 2.31 -0.61
N TYR A 77 1.60 2.84 -1.36
CA TYR A 77 1.82 3.84 -2.42
C TYR A 77 2.08 5.23 -1.84
N LEU A 78 3.16 5.89 -2.26
CA LEU A 78 3.51 7.24 -1.82
C LEU A 78 2.72 8.29 -2.62
N LEU A 79 1.43 8.39 -2.31
CA LEU A 79 0.48 9.22 -3.06
C LEU A 79 0.87 10.69 -3.09
N ALA A 80 1.48 11.22 -2.02
CA ALA A 80 1.92 12.62 -1.98
C ALA A 80 2.94 13.00 -3.07
N LEU A 81 3.62 12.02 -3.67
CA LEU A 81 4.58 12.22 -4.77
C LEU A 81 3.94 12.23 -6.15
N ARG A 82 2.62 12.02 -6.26
CA ARG A 82 1.91 11.87 -7.55
C ARG A 82 0.73 12.84 -7.64
N HIS A 83 0.37 13.17 -8.89
CA HIS A 83 -0.86 13.88 -9.14
C HIS A 83 -2.06 12.93 -9.05
N PRO A 84 -3.15 13.27 -8.33
CA PRO A 84 -4.28 12.35 -8.09
C PRO A 84 -4.96 11.87 -9.37
N MET A 85 -5.08 12.69 -10.40
CA MET A 85 -5.63 12.27 -11.70
C MET A 85 -4.81 11.15 -12.35
N VAL A 86 -3.48 11.28 -12.33
CA VAL A 86 -2.57 10.27 -12.89
C VAL A 86 -2.64 8.98 -12.08
N ALA A 87 -2.58 9.11 -10.74
CA ALA A 87 -2.68 7.97 -9.83
C ALA A 87 -4.03 7.22 -9.98
N ALA A 88 -5.16 7.95 -10.03
CA ALA A 88 -6.47 7.35 -10.23
C ALA A 88 -6.56 6.59 -11.57
N ARG A 89 -6.02 7.16 -12.66
CA ARG A 89 -5.97 6.49 -13.96
C ARG A 89 -5.13 5.20 -13.91
N GLN A 90 -3.97 5.25 -13.28
CA GLN A 90 -3.10 4.09 -13.13
C GLN A 90 -3.77 2.98 -12.30
N ILE A 91 -4.40 3.34 -11.18
CA ILE A 91 -5.15 2.41 -10.32
C ILE A 91 -6.31 1.78 -11.09
N ALA A 92 -7.12 2.58 -11.81
CA ALA A 92 -8.24 2.09 -12.59
C ALA A 92 -7.76 1.11 -13.69
N THR A 93 -6.69 1.45 -14.41
CA THR A 93 -6.12 0.59 -15.44
C THR A 93 -5.60 -0.73 -14.88
N LEU A 94 -4.90 -0.69 -13.73
CA LEU A 94 -4.44 -1.92 -13.08
C LEU A 94 -5.60 -2.78 -12.56
N ALA A 95 -6.67 -2.16 -12.08
CA ALA A 95 -7.88 -2.87 -11.66
C ALA A 95 -8.58 -3.58 -12.85
N GLU A 96 -8.52 -3.02 -14.07
CA GLU A 96 -8.99 -3.70 -15.28
C GLU A 96 -8.12 -4.92 -15.64
N LEU A 97 -6.80 -4.84 -15.41
CA LEU A 97 -5.88 -5.98 -15.64
C LEU A 97 -6.02 -7.09 -14.59
N ALA A 98 -6.49 -6.75 -13.39
CA ALA A 98 -6.64 -7.66 -12.26
C ALA A 98 -7.99 -7.47 -11.56
N PRO A 99 -9.13 -7.75 -12.21
CA PRO A 99 -10.45 -7.47 -11.66
C PRO A 99 -10.68 -8.13 -10.30
N GLY A 100 -11.00 -7.31 -9.29
CA GLY A 100 -11.28 -7.75 -7.92
C GLY A 100 -10.08 -8.23 -7.11
N ARG A 101 -8.86 -8.18 -7.67
CA ARG A 101 -7.64 -8.66 -7.02
C ARG A 101 -6.71 -7.55 -6.52
N LEU A 102 -7.02 -6.29 -6.80
CA LEU A 102 -6.17 -5.16 -6.42
C LEU A 102 -6.63 -4.54 -5.11
N THR A 103 -5.69 -4.37 -4.17
CA THR A 103 -5.82 -3.52 -2.99
C THR A 103 -4.70 -2.50 -2.98
N VAL A 104 -5.03 -1.23 -2.75
CA VAL A 104 -4.04 -0.14 -2.74
C VAL A 104 -3.88 0.43 -1.34
N GLY A 105 -2.77 0.10 -0.71
CA GLY A 105 -2.34 0.76 0.52
C GLY A 105 -1.76 2.14 0.21
N ILE A 106 -2.16 3.15 0.97
CA ILE A 106 -1.72 4.54 0.80
C ILE A 106 -0.87 4.95 1.99
N GLY A 107 0.36 5.39 1.72
CA GLY A 107 1.28 5.91 2.72
C GLY A 107 1.61 7.38 2.52
N VAL A 108 1.99 8.06 3.60
CA VAL A 108 2.52 9.43 3.53
C VAL A 108 4.03 9.46 3.32
N GLY A 109 4.72 8.33 3.47
CA GLY A 109 6.19 8.25 3.46
C GLY A 109 6.84 9.05 4.59
N GLY A 110 8.11 9.30 4.45
CA GLY A 110 8.85 10.22 5.33
C GLY A 110 10.02 9.59 6.08
N GLU A 111 10.33 8.34 5.84
CA GLU A 111 11.56 7.69 6.29
C GLU A 111 12.78 8.35 5.62
N ASP A 112 12.63 8.70 4.34
CA ASP A 112 13.62 9.49 3.60
C ASP A 112 13.01 10.83 3.14
N ARG A 113 13.52 11.94 3.66
CA ARG A 113 13.07 13.28 3.27
C ARG A 113 13.55 13.65 1.87
N HIS A 114 14.74 13.19 1.50
CA HIS A 114 15.36 13.49 0.22
C HIS A 114 14.54 12.95 -0.95
N GLU A 115 13.88 11.81 -0.79
CA GLU A 115 12.96 11.24 -1.78
C GLU A 115 11.85 12.22 -2.19
N PHE A 116 11.32 13.00 -1.23
CA PHE A 116 10.32 14.04 -1.50
C PHE A 116 10.93 15.26 -2.20
N GLU A 117 12.10 15.69 -1.73
CA GLU A 117 12.79 16.87 -2.27
C GLU A 117 13.17 16.69 -3.74
N VAL A 118 13.70 15.51 -4.13
CA VAL A 118 14.04 15.23 -5.54
C VAL A 118 12.81 15.08 -6.44
N CYS A 119 11.65 14.81 -5.86
CA CYS A 119 10.37 14.84 -6.56
C CYS A 119 9.70 16.22 -6.57
N GLY A 120 10.37 17.25 -6.06
CA GLY A 120 9.84 18.63 -6.01
C GLY A 120 8.69 18.80 -4.99
N VAL A 121 8.61 17.95 -3.99
CA VAL A 121 7.58 17.99 -2.94
C VAL A 121 8.20 18.36 -1.60
N ASP A 122 7.70 19.42 -0.96
CA ASP A 122 8.08 19.74 0.41
C ASP A 122 7.66 18.61 1.37
N PRO A 123 8.63 17.91 2.02
CA PRO A 123 8.33 16.83 2.95
C PRO A 123 7.41 17.26 4.12
N GLY A 124 7.39 18.53 4.48
CA GLY A 124 6.51 19.10 5.52
C GLY A 124 5.03 19.08 5.13
N THR A 125 4.73 19.04 3.83
CA THR A 125 3.35 19.06 3.30
C THR A 125 2.76 17.69 3.06
N ARG A 126 3.56 16.59 3.09
CA ARG A 126 3.18 15.25 2.66
C ARG A 126 1.84 14.74 3.21
N GLY A 127 1.56 15.01 4.50
CA GLY A 127 0.30 14.58 5.13
C GLY A 127 -0.91 15.30 4.57
N ARG A 128 -0.83 16.64 4.39
CA ARG A 128 -1.91 17.47 3.81
C ARG A 128 -2.12 17.13 2.33
N ARG A 129 -1.02 16.98 1.56
CA ARG A 129 -1.09 16.53 0.16
C ARG A 129 -1.77 15.17 0.02
N THR A 130 -1.42 14.20 0.88
CA THR A 130 -2.07 12.89 0.87
C THR A 130 -3.57 12.99 1.19
N ASN A 131 -3.98 13.85 2.13
CA ASN A 131 -5.39 14.05 2.44
C ASN A 131 -6.15 14.61 1.23
N ALA A 132 -5.62 15.68 0.62
CA ALA A 132 -6.22 16.28 -0.58
C ALA A 132 -6.30 15.30 -1.74
N ALA A 133 -5.22 14.55 -1.99
CA ALA A 133 -5.20 13.54 -3.05
C ALA A 133 -6.17 12.38 -2.80
N LEU A 134 -6.31 11.90 -1.56
CA LEU A 134 -7.24 10.81 -1.20
C LEU A 134 -8.69 11.19 -1.44
N ALA A 135 -9.10 12.43 -1.09
CA ALA A 135 -10.44 12.92 -1.37
C ALA A 135 -10.74 12.85 -2.89
N LEU A 136 -9.83 13.42 -3.71
CA LEU A 136 -9.98 13.42 -5.16
C LEU A 136 -9.96 12.02 -5.77
N ILE A 137 -9.06 11.12 -5.30
CA ILE A 137 -8.94 9.77 -5.85
C ILE A 137 -10.21 8.95 -5.56
N ARG A 138 -10.80 9.09 -4.38
CA ARG A 138 -12.04 8.40 -4.04
C ARG A 138 -13.12 8.72 -5.06
N ASP A 139 -13.41 10.01 -5.24
CA ASP A 139 -14.43 10.48 -6.17
C ASP A 139 -14.11 10.10 -7.62
N LEU A 140 -12.84 10.21 -8.03
CA LEU A 140 -12.41 9.81 -9.39
C LEU A 140 -12.60 8.32 -9.67
N LEU A 141 -12.30 7.44 -8.69
CA LEU A 141 -12.48 6.00 -8.86
C LEU A 141 -13.97 5.60 -8.84
N ASP A 142 -14.81 6.40 -8.22
CA ASP A 142 -16.28 6.26 -8.26
C ASP A 142 -16.89 6.84 -9.53
N GLY A 143 -16.08 7.53 -10.37
CA GLY A 143 -16.48 8.08 -11.68
C GLY A 143 -17.12 9.46 -11.58
N GLU A 144 -16.97 10.13 -10.46
CA GLU A 144 -17.43 11.48 -10.26
C GLU A 144 -16.57 12.49 -11.04
N THR A 145 -17.15 13.62 -11.37
CA THR A 145 -16.41 14.76 -11.93
C THR A 145 -15.90 15.60 -10.76
N VAL A 146 -14.60 15.82 -10.71
CA VAL A 146 -13.93 16.58 -9.66
C VAL A 146 -13.18 17.77 -10.22
N ALA A 147 -13.00 18.80 -9.42
CA ALA A 147 -12.08 19.92 -9.68
C ALA A 147 -11.09 20.02 -8.52
N GLY A 148 -9.88 20.49 -8.81
CA GLY A 148 -8.88 20.81 -7.82
C GLY A 148 -8.83 22.33 -7.63
N ASP A 149 -9.28 22.81 -6.50
CA ASP A 149 -9.28 24.23 -6.10
C ASP A 149 -8.42 24.50 -4.85
N GLY A 150 -7.58 23.54 -4.49
CA GLY A 150 -6.83 23.54 -3.24
C GLY A 150 -5.37 23.93 -3.36
N GLU A 151 -4.72 23.98 -2.22
CA GLU A 151 -3.29 24.35 -2.07
C GLU A 151 -2.34 23.51 -2.97
N PHE A 152 -2.67 22.27 -3.28
CA PHE A 152 -1.75 21.30 -3.92
C PHE A 152 -2.16 20.89 -5.33
N TYR A 153 -3.40 20.98 -5.65
CA TYR A 153 -3.96 20.54 -6.93
C TYR A 153 -4.93 21.60 -7.42
N ASP A 154 -4.60 22.20 -8.54
CA ASP A 154 -5.37 23.26 -9.20
C ASP A 154 -5.62 22.82 -10.63
N PHE A 155 -6.87 22.44 -10.92
CA PHE A 155 -7.33 22.02 -12.25
C PHE A 155 -8.85 22.13 -12.34
N ASP A 156 -9.32 22.38 -13.55
CA ASP A 156 -10.75 22.36 -13.87
C ASP A 156 -11.33 20.94 -13.79
N GLU A 157 -12.46 20.71 -14.40
CA GLU A 157 -13.15 19.44 -14.37
C GLU A 157 -12.28 18.26 -14.85
N GLY A 158 -12.20 17.21 -14.02
CA GLY A 158 -11.52 15.95 -14.32
C GLY A 158 -12.38 14.74 -13.97
N ARG A 159 -12.31 13.68 -14.76
CA ARG A 159 -13.05 12.43 -14.57
C ARG A 159 -12.27 11.22 -15.04
N ILE A 160 -12.47 10.08 -14.39
CA ILE A 160 -11.88 8.80 -14.75
C ILE A 160 -12.98 7.80 -15.15
N LEU A 161 -12.93 7.34 -16.39
CA LEU A 161 -13.80 6.29 -16.92
C LEU A 161 -12.97 5.31 -17.78
N PRO A 162 -13.31 3.98 -17.80
CA PRO A 162 -14.32 3.36 -16.93
C PRO A 162 -13.89 3.31 -15.48
N THR A 163 -14.85 3.21 -14.56
CA THR A 163 -14.57 2.99 -13.13
C THR A 163 -14.22 1.54 -12.86
N PRO A 164 -13.33 1.25 -11.88
CA PRO A 164 -13.04 -0.12 -11.45
C PRO A 164 -14.29 -0.86 -10.98
N LYS A 165 -14.44 -2.12 -11.43
CA LYS A 165 -15.51 -3.00 -10.96
C LYS A 165 -14.95 -4.40 -10.70
N PRO A 166 -15.00 -4.87 -9.43
CA PRO A 166 -15.46 -4.14 -8.22
C PRO A 166 -14.59 -2.93 -7.87
N ALA A 167 -15.06 -2.08 -6.96
CA ALA A 167 -14.29 -0.95 -6.44
C ALA A 167 -12.96 -1.41 -5.83
N VAL A 168 -11.92 -0.60 -5.98
CA VAL A 168 -10.58 -0.88 -5.43
C VAL A 168 -10.53 -0.43 -3.97
N PRO A 169 -10.25 -1.34 -3.01
CA PRO A 169 -10.05 -0.93 -1.63
C PRO A 169 -8.83 -0.03 -1.47
N LEU A 170 -9.01 1.09 -0.75
CA LEU A 170 -7.95 2.02 -0.38
C LEU A 170 -7.64 1.87 1.11
N ILE A 171 -6.49 1.30 1.44
CA ILE A 171 -6.08 1.02 2.83
C ILE A 171 -5.03 2.04 3.25
N VAL A 172 -5.26 2.77 4.34
CA VAL A 172 -4.32 3.81 4.76
C VAL A 172 -3.29 3.26 5.74
N GLY A 173 -2.02 3.41 5.40
CA GLY A 173 -0.89 3.02 6.24
C GLY A 173 -0.45 4.11 7.22
N GLY A 174 0.22 3.68 8.29
CA GLY A 174 0.88 4.56 9.24
C GLY A 174 0.50 4.32 10.70
N ARG A 175 1.30 4.90 11.62
CA ARG A 175 1.22 4.63 13.06
C ARG A 175 0.73 5.82 13.89
N SER A 176 0.72 7.02 13.31
CA SER A 176 0.38 8.25 14.01
C SER A 176 -1.14 8.42 14.16
N LYS A 177 -1.56 9.25 15.12
CA LYS A 177 -2.96 9.66 15.25
C LYS A 177 -3.52 10.21 13.92
N ALA A 178 -2.75 11.03 13.21
CA ALA A 178 -3.14 11.56 11.91
C ALA A 178 -3.32 10.48 10.83
N ALA A 179 -2.59 9.35 10.91
CA ALA A 179 -2.80 8.22 10.01
C ALA A 179 -4.11 7.48 10.32
N LEU A 180 -4.43 7.26 11.60
CA LEU A 180 -5.72 6.68 12.01
C LEU A 180 -6.90 7.57 11.60
N GLU A 181 -6.80 8.89 11.82
CA GLU A 181 -7.82 9.84 11.38
C GLU A 181 -8.03 9.81 9.86
N ARG A 182 -6.94 9.72 9.09
CA ARG A 182 -6.98 9.59 7.63
C ARG A 182 -7.63 8.28 7.21
N ALA A 183 -7.27 7.16 7.85
CA ALA A 183 -7.86 5.86 7.58
C ALA A 183 -9.38 5.87 7.80
N GLY A 184 -9.86 6.42 8.89
CA GLY A 184 -11.28 6.54 9.17
C GLY A 184 -12.02 7.46 8.20
N ARG A 185 -11.41 8.57 7.78
CA ARG A 185 -12.05 9.54 6.88
C ARG A 185 -12.08 9.10 5.43
N TYR A 186 -11.02 8.48 4.93
CA TYR A 186 -10.81 8.24 3.50
C TYR A 186 -10.58 6.78 3.13
N GLY A 187 -10.15 5.92 4.10
CA GLY A 187 -9.77 4.54 3.84
C GLY A 187 -10.92 3.55 3.95
N ASP A 188 -10.74 2.38 3.36
CA ASP A 188 -11.57 1.19 3.59
C ASP A 188 -10.92 0.27 4.63
N GLY A 189 -9.83 0.74 5.26
CA GLY A 189 -9.10 0.05 6.31
C GLY A 189 -7.83 0.78 6.70
N TRP A 190 -7.16 0.23 7.71
CA TRP A 190 -5.89 0.68 8.22
C TRP A 190 -4.84 -0.43 8.11
N LEU A 191 -3.69 -0.12 7.50
CA LEU A 191 -2.52 -0.99 7.48
C LEU A 191 -1.57 -0.54 8.58
N ALA A 192 -1.56 -1.29 9.67
CA ALA A 192 -0.64 -1.10 10.77
C ALA A 192 0.73 -1.71 10.45
N ALA A 193 1.78 -1.13 11.02
CA ALA A 193 3.12 -1.69 11.04
C ALA A 193 3.79 -1.43 12.38
N TRP A 194 4.63 -2.36 12.85
CA TRP A 194 5.40 -2.22 14.08
C TRP A 194 4.55 -1.83 15.30
N CYS A 195 3.46 -2.50 15.50
CA CYS A 195 2.62 -2.26 16.67
C CYS A 195 2.26 -3.58 17.39
N SER A 196 2.01 -3.47 18.69
CA SER A 196 1.55 -4.60 19.50
C SER A 196 0.11 -4.97 19.16
N PRO A 197 -0.34 -6.20 19.50
CA PRO A 197 -1.73 -6.59 19.32
C PRO A 197 -2.72 -5.65 20.00
N ARG A 198 -2.39 -5.16 21.22
CA ARG A 198 -3.22 -4.17 21.93
C ARG A 198 -3.34 -2.87 21.12
N ARG A 199 -2.21 -2.33 20.64
CA ARG A 199 -2.19 -1.10 19.82
C ARG A 199 -2.95 -1.27 18.51
N PHE A 200 -2.90 -2.46 17.93
CA PHE A 200 -3.66 -2.79 16.73
C PHE A 200 -5.17 -2.75 16.99
N ALA A 201 -5.65 -3.40 18.06
CA ALA A 201 -7.06 -3.38 18.44
C ALA A 201 -7.55 -1.95 18.74
N GLU A 202 -6.83 -1.19 19.58
CA GLU A 202 -7.15 0.22 19.87
C GLU A 202 -7.21 1.08 18.58
N GLY A 203 -6.29 0.83 17.65
CA GLY A 203 -6.26 1.56 16.37
C GLY A 203 -7.47 1.26 15.48
N ILE A 204 -7.93 0.02 15.41
CA ILE A 204 -9.14 -0.38 14.69
C ILE A 204 -10.36 0.36 15.26
N GLU A 205 -10.57 0.32 16.57
CA GLU A 205 -11.69 1.03 17.23
C GLU A 205 -11.70 2.53 16.89
N ILE A 206 -10.54 3.19 16.91
CA ILE A 206 -10.42 4.60 16.54
C ILE A 206 -10.81 4.82 15.07
N VAL A 207 -10.29 4.01 14.16
CA VAL A 207 -10.54 4.15 12.71
C VAL A 207 -12.01 3.95 12.39
N GLU A 208 -12.61 2.90 12.92
CA GLU A 208 -14.03 2.56 12.70
C GLU A 208 -14.95 3.62 13.32
N SER A 209 -14.61 4.13 14.50
CA SER A 209 -15.37 5.23 15.14
C SER A 209 -15.38 6.50 14.28
N ILE A 210 -14.23 6.85 13.67
CA ILE A 210 -14.14 8.04 12.79
C ILE A 210 -14.90 7.81 11.48
N GLY A 211 -14.89 6.61 10.95
CA GLY A 211 -15.53 6.26 9.68
C GLY A 211 -16.94 5.69 9.81
N ALA A 212 -17.57 5.80 10.99
CA ALA A 212 -18.86 5.16 11.29
C ALA A 212 -19.98 5.54 10.31
N ASP A 213 -20.04 6.80 9.87
CA ASP A 213 -21.05 7.28 8.92
C ASP A 213 -20.85 6.72 7.50
N ARG A 214 -19.62 6.33 7.15
CA ARG A 214 -19.32 5.71 5.85
C ARG A 214 -19.56 4.21 5.85
N ALA A 215 -19.41 3.56 7.02
CA ALA A 215 -19.59 2.13 7.26
C ALA A 215 -19.09 1.24 6.09
N PRO A 216 -17.84 1.40 5.64
CA PRO A 216 -17.31 0.58 4.57
C PRO A 216 -17.15 -0.88 5.03
N ASP A 217 -16.96 -1.79 4.08
CA ASP A 217 -16.47 -3.13 4.38
C ASP A 217 -15.00 -3.05 4.85
N TRP A 218 -14.81 -2.93 6.17
CA TRP A 218 -13.50 -2.65 6.76
C TRP A 218 -12.48 -3.77 6.50
N ARG A 219 -11.31 -3.39 5.99
CA ARG A 219 -10.21 -4.30 5.65
C ARG A 219 -8.93 -3.86 6.36
N HIS A 220 -8.85 -4.11 7.66
CA HIS A 220 -7.65 -3.81 8.43
C HIS A 220 -6.57 -4.85 8.19
N GLY A 221 -5.31 -4.42 8.20
CA GLY A 221 -4.16 -5.28 8.03
C GLY A 221 -3.02 -4.93 8.97
N LEU A 222 -2.16 -5.90 9.23
CA LEU A 222 -0.92 -5.74 10.00
C LEU A 222 0.27 -6.23 9.19
N GLN A 223 1.20 -5.34 8.91
CA GLN A 223 2.48 -5.70 8.29
C GLN A 223 3.49 -6.12 9.35
N LEU A 224 4.06 -7.30 9.16
CA LEU A 224 5.05 -7.89 10.05
C LEU A 224 6.35 -8.16 9.28
N TRP A 225 7.48 -7.97 9.97
CA TRP A 225 8.76 -8.52 9.54
C TRP A 225 8.97 -9.85 10.26
N ILE A 226 9.30 -10.88 9.48
CA ILE A 226 9.46 -12.24 9.99
C ILE A 226 10.85 -12.74 9.60
N GLY A 227 11.60 -13.22 10.60
CA GLY A 227 12.84 -13.97 10.38
C GLY A 227 12.56 -15.47 10.44
N VAL A 228 13.10 -16.21 9.48
CA VAL A 228 13.03 -17.68 9.45
C VAL A 228 14.42 -18.23 9.66
N GLY A 229 14.65 -18.87 10.78
CA GLY A 229 15.96 -19.40 11.19
C GLY A 229 15.88 -20.82 11.77
N THR A 230 17.02 -21.36 12.16
CA THR A 230 17.12 -22.68 12.81
C THR A 230 16.53 -22.67 14.23
N ASP A 231 16.51 -21.49 14.85
CA ASP A 231 15.90 -21.21 16.14
C ASP A 231 15.44 -19.75 16.23
N VAL A 232 14.86 -19.34 17.36
CA VAL A 232 14.31 -17.99 17.58
C VAL A 232 15.39 -16.90 17.49
N ASP A 233 16.58 -17.16 18.01
CA ASP A 233 17.65 -16.18 18.07
C ASP A 233 18.25 -15.96 16.67
N ASP A 234 18.42 -17.02 15.88
CA ASP A 234 18.82 -16.93 14.47
C ASP A 234 17.78 -16.15 13.64
N GLY A 235 16.49 -16.48 13.76
CA GLY A 235 15.43 -15.76 13.09
C GLY A 235 15.38 -14.27 13.47
N ARG A 236 15.54 -13.96 14.75
CA ARG A 236 15.61 -12.57 15.25
C ARG A 236 16.82 -11.83 14.70
N ALA A 237 17.99 -12.44 14.70
CA ALA A 237 19.21 -11.84 14.16
C ALA A 237 19.09 -11.55 12.67
N GLN A 238 18.46 -12.44 11.89
CA GLN A 238 18.24 -12.23 10.46
C GLN A 238 17.29 -11.06 10.18
N VAL A 239 16.15 -11.00 10.87
CA VAL A 239 15.18 -9.90 10.64
C VAL A 239 15.74 -8.56 11.11
N SER A 240 16.41 -8.49 12.27
CA SER A 240 17.01 -7.26 12.79
C SER A 240 18.06 -6.70 11.82
N ARG A 241 18.97 -7.55 11.33
CA ARG A 241 19.96 -7.15 10.33
C ARG A 241 19.33 -6.63 9.06
N ARG A 242 18.31 -7.32 8.52
CA ARG A 242 17.63 -6.92 7.30
C ARG A 242 16.87 -5.60 7.45
N MET A 243 16.21 -5.40 8.58
CA MET A 243 15.49 -4.16 8.88
C MET A 243 16.47 -2.99 9.03
N ALA A 244 17.61 -3.19 9.74
CA ALA A 244 18.64 -2.17 9.90
C ALA A 244 19.26 -1.76 8.54
N GLU A 245 19.53 -2.73 7.68
CA GLU A 245 20.02 -2.48 6.31
C GLU A 245 19.01 -1.66 5.48
N PHE A 246 17.73 -2.02 5.55
CA PHE A 246 16.68 -1.39 4.74
C PHE A 246 16.32 0.01 5.22
N TYR A 247 16.07 0.17 6.53
CA TYR A 247 15.63 1.46 7.10
C TYR A 247 16.78 2.37 7.54
N LYS A 248 18.03 1.87 7.51
CA LYS A 248 19.21 2.57 8.05
C LYS A 248 19.05 2.99 9.50
N LEU A 249 18.34 2.18 10.28
CA LEU A 249 18.05 2.37 11.70
C LEU A 249 18.56 1.19 12.50
N ASP A 250 18.95 1.45 13.77
CA ASP A 250 19.28 0.39 14.70
C ASP A 250 17.98 -0.19 15.29
N PHE A 251 17.70 -1.46 14.98
CA PHE A 251 16.50 -2.16 15.46
C PHE A 251 16.72 -2.98 16.75
N GLU A 252 17.91 -2.95 17.36
CA GLU A 252 18.14 -3.60 18.66
C GLU A 252 17.37 -2.91 19.80
N ALA A 253 16.91 -1.68 19.58
CA ALA A 253 16.15 -0.90 20.55
C ALA A 253 14.61 -1.11 20.47
N PHE A 254 14.11 -1.97 19.58
CA PHE A 254 12.72 -2.34 19.45
C PHE A 254 12.52 -3.82 19.79
#